data_2b05352545d1d6d28f12ca6b46af29de
#
_entry.id   2b05352545d1d6d28f12ca6b46af29de
#
_cell.length_a   1.000
_cell.length_b   1.000
_cell.length_c   1.000
_cell.angle_alpha   90.00
_cell.angle_beta   90.00
_cell.angle_gamma   90.00
#
_symmetry.space_group_name_H-M   'P 1'
#
loop_
_entity.id
_entity.type
_entity.pdbx_description
1 polymer ?
#
loop_
_entity_poly.entity_id
_entity_poly.type
_entity_poly.pdbx_seq_one_letter_code
_entity_poly.pdbx_strand_id
1 'polypeptide(L)'
;MGECRRIFNIRMLLIIAGVTALNIFLFTYQAIGGKSFSKIMFEKEQREYLIDKYSGCDAAQALRNLRELENQLCDGEQKNQQYDYEEISAYYEQFDSSEKEWFMEVLKEIKNQASYAANYSGYIQGIINNAQQMQNFAVFSDKGSFSYANIKKTEHDYSRVADLELGITNNRAVEEFTAYYYTFYISAAAVLF
;
A
#
# COMPACT_ATOMS: atom_id res chain seq x y z
N MET A 1 30.59 30.42 13.65
CA MET A 1 29.14 30.73 13.81
C MET A 1 28.58 31.72 12.80
N GLY A 2 29.37 32.33 11.90
CA GLY A 2 28.91 33.32 10.90
C GLY A 2 28.29 32.76 9.63
N GLU A 3 28.66 31.55 9.20
CA GLU A 3 28.18 30.99 7.93
C GLU A 3 26.75 30.45 7.97
N CYS A 4 26.32 29.88 9.10
CA CYS A 4 24.93 29.45 9.25
C CYS A 4 23.90 30.62 9.18
N ARG A 5 24.28 31.83 9.59
CA ARG A 5 23.43 33.02 9.47
C ARG A 5 23.27 33.52 8.04
N ARG A 6 24.19 33.20 7.12
CA ARG A 6 24.09 33.56 5.69
C ARG A 6 23.15 32.64 4.93
N ILE A 7 23.07 31.36 5.33
CA ILE A 7 22.24 30.36 4.66
C ILE A 7 20.76 30.49 5.09
N PHE A 8 20.50 30.82 6.36
CA PHE A 8 19.16 31.03 6.89
C PHE A 8 18.76 32.52 6.92
N ASN A 9 18.68 33.12 5.75
CA ASN A 9 18.07 34.46 5.64
C ASN A 9 16.53 34.33 5.78
N ILE A 10 15.87 35.33 6.37
CA ILE A 10 14.43 35.36 6.57
C ILE A 10 13.63 35.10 5.29
N ARG A 11 14.20 35.52 4.14
CA ARG A 11 13.63 35.25 2.81
C ARG A 11 13.62 33.75 2.47
N MET A 12 14.70 33.05 2.77
CA MET A 12 14.77 31.57 2.58
C MET A 12 13.80 30.84 3.49
N LEU A 13 13.68 31.26 4.75
CA LEU A 13 12.69 30.68 5.68
C LEU A 13 11.26 30.87 5.19
N LEU A 14 10.94 32.04 4.63
CA LEU A 14 9.62 32.31 4.06
C LEU A 14 9.35 31.45 2.80
N ILE A 15 10.37 31.26 1.94
CA ILE A 15 10.26 30.40 0.77
C ILE A 15 10.03 28.93 1.20
N ILE A 16 10.83 28.43 2.15
CA ILE A 16 10.69 27.06 2.68
C ILE A 16 9.30 26.87 3.30
N ALA A 17 8.86 27.83 4.13
CA ALA A 17 7.52 27.79 4.74
C ALA A 17 6.41 27.79 3.68
N GLY A 18 6.52 28.62 2.65
CA GLY A 18 5.57 28.69 1.55
C GLY A 18 5.51 27.39 0.75
N VAL A 19 6.67 26.81 0.40
CA VAL A 19 6.74 25.51 -0.31
C VAL A 19 6.20 24.38 0.57
N THR A 20 6.51 24.38 1.87
CA THR A 20 5.97 23.38 2.80
C THR A 20 4.46 23.48 2.91
N ALA A 21 3.92 24.69 3.07
CA ALA A 21 2.48 24.93 3.11
C ALA A 21 1.79 24.47 1.81
N LEU A 22 2.39 24.79 0.66
CA LEU A 22 1.89 24.34 -0.65
C LEU A 22 1.90 22.81 -0.77
N ASN A 23 2.96 22.15 -0.33
CA ASN A 23 3.04 20.69 -0.34
C ASN A 23 1.99 20.04 0.57
N ILE A 24 1.79 20.60 1.78
CA ILE A 24 0.74 20.11 2.69
C ILE A 24 -0.63 20.28 2.03
N PHE A 25 -0.90 21.44 1.42
CA PHE A 25 -2.16 21.68 0.73
C PHE A 25 -2.39 20.72 -0.43
N LEU A 26 -1.39 20.53 -1.31
CA LEU A 26 -1.47 19.60 -2.45
C LEU A 26 -1.63 18.16 -1.98
N PHE A 27 -0.89 17.74 -0.94
CA PHE A 27 -1.05 16.42 -0.35
C PHE A 27 -2.47 16.20 0.18
N THR A 28 -2.97 17.15 0.98
CA THR A 28 -4.32 17.06 1.53
C THR A 28 -5.38 17.03 0.42
N TYR A 29 -5.22 17.86 -0.60
CA TYR A 29 -6.13 17.90 -1.74
C TYR A 29 -6.11 16.57 -2.53
N GLN A 30 -4.93 16.00 -2.75
CA GLN A 30 -4.78 14.73 -3.45
C GLN A 30 -5.29 13.54 -2.61
N ALA A 31 -4.98 13.53 -1.30
CA ALA A 31 -5.43 12.49 -0.39
C ALA A 31 -6.97 12.46 -0.23
N ILE A 32 -7.58 13.64 -0.20
CA ILE A 32 -9.05 13.77 -0.20
C ILE A 32 -9.62 13.40 -1.58
N GLY A 33 -8.88 13.65 -2.67
CA GLY A 33 -9.25 13.21 -4.03
C GLY A 33 -10.61 13.74 -4.52
N GLY A 34 -11.08 14.86 -3.98
CA GLY A 34 -12.42 15.39 -4.25
C GLY A 34 -13.56 14.60 -3.61
N LYS A 35 -13.24 13.61 -2.75
CA LYS A 35 -14.26 12.84 -2.00
C LYS A 35 -14.97 13.73 -0.98
N SER A 36 -16.25 13.49 -0.78
CA SER A 36 -16.99 14.13 0.31
C SER A 36 -16.47 13.65 1.66
N PHE A 37 -16.56 14.49 2.67
CA PHE A 37 -16.16 14.12 4.04
C PHE A 37 -16.91 12.87 4.54
N SER A 38 -18.20 12.74 4.19
CA SER A 38 -19.02 11.56 4.53
C SER A 38 -18.45 10.29 3.91
N LYS A 39 -18.05 10.31 2.63
CA LYS A 39 -17.41 9.17 1.97
C LYS A 39 -16.11 8.76 2.68
N ILE A 40 -15.26 9.72 3.03
CA ILE A 40 -13.97 9.45 3.72
C ILE A 40 -14.20 8.78 5.07
N MET A 41 -15.14 9.30 5.86
CA MET A 41 -15.47 8.74 7.18
C MET A 41 -16.07 7.34 7.06
N PHE A 42 -16.98 7.14 6.11
CA PHE A 42 -17.56 5.84 5.83
C PHE A 42 -16.51 4.81 5.42
N GLU A 43 -15.69 5.13 4.41
CA GLU A 43 -14.61 4.23 3.94
C GLU A 43 -13.64 3.85 5.07
N LYS A 44 -13.32 4.80 5.97
CA LYS A 44 -12.47 4.54 7.13
C LYS A 44 -13.12 3.52 8.06
N GLU A 45 -14.37 3.73 8.43
CA GLU A 45 -15.11 2.85 9.33
C GLU A 45 -15.25 1.43 8.74
N GLN A 46 -15.60 1.33 7.45
CA GLN A 46 -15.73 0.04 6.78
C GLN A 46 -14.40 -0.69 6.66
N ARG A 47 -13.31 0.04 6.42
CA ARG A 47 -11.97 -0.52 6.40
C ARG A 47 -11.57 -1.09 7.76
N GLU A 48 -11.78 -0.33 8.84
CA GLU A 48 -11.48 -0.79 10.20
C GLU A 48 -12.31 -2.04 10.54
N TYR A 49 -13.59 -2.06 10.19
CA TYR A 49 -14.47 -3.21 10.39
C TYR A 49 -13.99 -4.48 9.66
N LEU A 50 -13.68 -4.37 8.37
CA LEU A 50 -13.21 -5.51 7.58
C LEU A 50 -11.82 -5.98 8.01
N ILE A 51 -10.91 -5.06 8.33
CA ILE A 51 -9.58 -5.41 8.83
C ILE A 51 -9.68 -6.14 10.16
N ASP A 52 -10.49 -5.66 11.11
CA ASP A 52 -10.67 -6.31 12.40
C ASP A 52 -11.20 -7.74 12.23
N LYS A 53 -12.15 -7.94 11.32
CA LYS A 53 -12.75 -9.24 11.05
C LYS A 53 -11.79 -10.25 10.41
N TYR A 54 -10.84 -9.80 9.58
CA TYR A 54 -9.94 -10.67 8.81
C TYR A 54 -8.47 -10.62 9.27
N SER A 55 -8.09 -9.75 10.20
CA SER A 55 -6.70 -9.60 10.67
C SER A 55 -6.13 -10.84 11.38
N GLY A 56 -7.00 -11.68 11.95
CA GLY A 56 -6.59 -12.92 12.61
C GLY A 56 -6.45 -14.13 11.68
N CYS A 57 -6.74 -13.97 10.39
CA CYS A 57 -6.67 -15.04 9.41
C CYS A 57 -5.32 -15.07 8.70
N ASP A 58 -4.88 -16.26 8.28
CA ASP A 58 -3.85 -16.39 7.25
C ASP A 58 -4.25 -15.63 5.98
N ALA A 59 -3.30 -14.97 5.32
CA ALA A 59 -3.57 -14.11 4.18
C ALA A 59 -4.27 -14.86 3.02
N ALA A 60 -3.93 -16.13 2.79
CA ALA A 60 -4.58 -16.94 1.76
C ALA A 60 -6.02 -17.29 2.14
N GLN A 61 -6.29 -17.52 3.42
CA GLN A 61 -7.64 -17.76 3.93
C GLN A 61 -8.47 -16.47 3.87
N ALA A 62 -7.91 -15.35 4.32
CA ALA A 62 -8.57 -14.05 4.22
C ALA A 62 -8.92 -13.71 2.78
N LEU A 63 -8.03 -13.96 1.83
CA LEU A 63 -8.29 -13.75 0.40
C LEU A 63 -9.44 -14.60 -0.12
N ARG A 64 -9.51 -15.89 0.27
CA ARG A 64 -10.64 -16.76 -0.11
C ARG A 64 -11.95 -16.22 0.44
N ASN A 65 -11.98 -15.89 1.73
CA ASN A 65 -13.17 -15.38 2.39
C ASN A 65 -13.66 -14.06 1.77
N LEU A 66 -12.73 -13.14 1.46
CA LEU A 66 -13.08 -11.86 0.84
C LEU A 66 -13.60 -12.02 -0.59
N ARG A 67 -13.11 -13.00 -1.35
CA ARG A 67 -13.63 -13.33 -2.69
C ARG A 67 -15.04 -13.93 -2.61
N GLU A 68 -15.27 -14.81 -1.66
CA GLU A 68 -16.59 -15.40 -1.45
C GLU A 68 -17.61 -14.33 -1.03
N LEU A 69 -17.21 -13.43 -0.11
CA LEU A 69 -18.04 -12.29 0.29
C LEU A 69 -18.38 -11.39 -0.91
N GLU A 70 -17.40 -11.02 -1.73
CA GLU A 70 -17.62 -10.23 -2.94
C GLU A 70 -18.63 -10.89 -3.88
N ASN A 71 -18.48 -12.20 -4.14
CA ASN A 71 -19.39 -12.96 -4.99
C ASN A 71 -20.82 -13.00 -4.42
N GLN A 72 -20.96 -13.17 -3.12
CA GLN A 72 -22.27 -13.16 -2.48
C GLN A 72 -22.97 -11.81 -2.58
N LEU A 73 -22.22 -10.72 -2.36
CA LEU A 73 -22.77 -9.37 -2.44
C LEU A 73 -23.10 -8.96 -3.88
N CYS A 74 -22.39 -9.50 -4.88
CA CYS A 74 -22.65 -9.21 -6.29
C CYS A 74 -23.73 -10.09 -6.90
N ASP A 75 -23.71 -11.41 -6.62
CA ASP A 75 -24.53 -12.41 -7.33
C ASP A 75 -25.75 -12.87 -6.55
N GLY A 76 -25.85 -12.54 -5.25
CA GLY A 76 -26.96 -12.96 -4.39
C GLY A 76 -27.05 -14.47 -4.17
N GLU A 77 -26.07 -15.25 -4.63
CA GLU A 77 -26.05 -16.70 -4.48
C GLU A 77 -25.37 -17.12 -3.16
N GLN A 78 -26.15 -17.61 -2.21
CA GLN A 78 -25.65 -18.25 -0.99
C GLN A 78 -24.97 -19.58 -1.31
N LYS A 79 -23.65 -19.59 -1.41
CA LYS A 79 -22.84 -20.81 -1.59
C LYS A 79 -21.81 -20.97 -0.48
N ASN A 80 -22.15 -21.50 0.60
CA ASN A 80 -21.35 -22.07 1.70
C ASN A 80 -21.55 -21.45 3.09
N GLN A 81 -22.09 -22.27 3.98
CA GLN A 81 -22.47 -21.96 5.37
C GLN A 81 -21.28 -21.93 6.36
N GLN A 82 -20.04 -21.77 5.93
CA GLN A 82 -18.89 -22.00 6.83
C GLN A 82 -18.37 -20.75 7.53
N TYR A 83 -18.80 -19.56 7.14
CA TYR A 83 -18.37 -18.29 7.72
C TYR A 83 -19.54 -17.35 7.93
N ASP A 84 -19.42 -16.41 8.87
CA ASP A 84 -20.43 -15.47 9.33
C ASP A 84 -20.75 -14.38 8.28
N TYR A 85 -21.03 -14.81 7.03
CA TYR A 85 -21.39 -13.92 5.93
C TYR A 85 -22.77 -13.29 6.11
N GLU A 86 -23.65 -13.96 6.87
CA GLU A 86 -25.00 -13.46 7.12
C GLU A 86 -24.97 -12.12 7.87
N GLU A 87 -24.04 -11.96 8.82
CA GLU A 87 -23.85 -10.71 9.55
C GLU A 87 -23.40 -9.59 8.63
N ILE A 88 -22.37 -9.82 7.78
CA ILE A 88 -21.88 -8.81 6.85
C ILE A 88 -22.91 -8.49 5.78
N SER A 89 -23.61 -9.48 5.26
CA SER A 89 -24.67 -9.26 4.27
C SER A 89 -25.84 -8.46 4.86
N ALA A 90 -26.27 -8.78 6.08
CA ALA A 90 -27.28 -8.01 6.77
C ALA A 90 -26.84 -6.57 7.08
N TYR A 91 -25.57 -6.38 7.39
CA TYR A 91 -24.96 -5.07 7.58
C TYR A 91 -24.91 -4.27 6.26
N TYR A 92 -24.47 -4.90 5.17
CA TYR A 92 -24.41 -4.30 3.82
C TYR A 92 -25.81 -3.90 3.31
N GLU A 93 -26.87 -4.67 3.61
CA GLU A 93 -28.23 -4.35 3.18
C GLU A 93 -28.81 -3.08 3.84
N GLN A 94 -28.21 -2.60 4.94
CA GLN A 94 -28.62 -1.36 5.60
C GLN A 94 -28.11 -0.10 4.88
N PHE A 95 -27.16 -0.24 3.94
CA PHE A 95 -26.54 0.86 3.24
C PHE A 95 -27.42 1.37 2.09
N ASP A 96 -27.34 2.68 1.85
CA ASP A 96 -27.89 3.26 0.63
C ASP A 96 -27.07 2.86 -0.61
N SER A 97 -27.53 3.22 -1.81
CA SER A 97 -26.87 2.84 -3.07
C SER A 97 -25.44 3.39 -3.19
N SER A 98 -25.18 4.58 -2.66
CA SER A 98 -23.85 5.19 -2.71
C SER A 98 -22.91 4.55 -1.70
N GLU A 99 -23.42 4.26 -0.50
CA GLU A 99 -22.70 3.56 0.56
C GLU A 99 -22.35 2.13 0.16
N LYS A 100 -23.24 1.43 -0.53
CA LYS A 100 -22.98 0.10 -1.11
C LYS A 100 -21.83 0.14 -2.11
N GLU A 101 -21.78 1.15 -2.97
CA GLU A 101 -20.67 1.34 -3.91
C GLU A 101 -19.34 1.59 -3.16
N TRP A 102 -19.34 2.48 -2.16
CA TRP A 102 -18.14 2.77 -1.36
C TRP A 102 -17.67 1.56 -0.55
N PHE A 103 -18.60 0.77 0.00
CA PHE A 103 -18.26 -0.48 0.68
C PHE A 103 -17.56 -1.47 -0.26
N MET A 104 -18.07 -1.62 -1.48
CA MET A 104 -17.44 -2.49 -2.50
C MET A 104 -16.05 -2.00 -2.92
N GLU A 105 -15.82 -0.68 -2.98
CA GLU A 105 -14.48 -0.11 -3.21
C GLU A 105 -13.51 -0.51 -2.09
N VAL A 106 -13.92 -0.38 -0.83
CA VAL A 106 -13.12 -0.78 0.34
C VAL A 106 -12.87 -2.29 0.37
N LEU A 107 -13.88 -3.09 0.10
CA LEU A 107 -13.77 -4.56 0.03
C LEU A 107 -12.75 -4.98 -1.03
N LYS A 108 -12.80 -4.37 -2.21
CA LYS A 108 -11.85 -4.63 -3.31
C LYS A 108 -10.42 -4.27 -2.93
N GLU A 109 -10.24 -3.15 -2.22
CA GLU A 109 -8.92 -2.72 -1.76
C GLU A 109 -8.33 -3.71 -0.76
N ILE A 110 -9.09 -4.12 0.27
CA ILE A 110 -8.64 -5.10 1.27
C ILE A 110 -8.38 -6.47 0.63
N LYS A 111 -9.22 -6.88 -0.32
CA LYS A 111 -9.00 -8.10 -1.11
C LYS A 111 -7.68 -8.04 -1.90
N ASN A 112 -7.34 -6.89 -2.47
CA ASN A 112 -6.07 -6.70 -3.15
C ASN A 112 -4.89 -6.82 -2.17
N GLN A 113 -4.97 -6.22 -0.98
CA GLN A 113 -3.95 -6.38 0.07
C GLN A 113 -3.78 -7.85 0.46
N ALA A 114 -4.88 -8.57 0.71
CA ALA A 114 -4.85 -10.00 1.00
C ALA A 114 -4.20 -10.80 -0.14
N SER A 115 -4.47 -10.44 -1.39
CA SER A 115 -3.85 -11.06 -2.56
C SER A 115 -2.34 -10.83 -2.62
N TYR A 116 -1.88 -9.61 -2.35
CA TYR A 116 -0.44 -9.33 -2.27
C TYR A 116 0.22 -10.09 -1.12
N ALA A 117 -0.38 -10.10 0.07
CA ALA A 117 0.13 -10.82 1.21
C ALA A 117 0.21 -12.34 0.95
N ALA A 118 -0.83 -12.93 0.40
CA ALA A 118 -0.89 -14.37 0.07
C ALA A 118 0.13 -14.80 -0.98
N ASN A 119 0.49 -13.91 -1.92
CA ASN A 119 1.45 -14.19 -2.99
C ASN A 119 2.88 -13.73 -2.70
N TYR A 120 3.10 -13.07 -1.55
CA TYR A 120 4.37 -12.42 -1.23
C TYR A 120 5.55 -13.39 -1.27
N SER A 121 5.47 -14.52 -0.59
CA SER A 121 6.55 -15.50 -0.53
C SER A 121 6.92 -16.02 -1.93
N GLY A 122 5.93 -16.32 -2.77
CA GLY A 122 6.15 -16.74 -4.16
C GLY A 122 6.84 -15.66 -5.00
N TYR A 123 6.46 -14.39 -4.82
CA TYR A 123 7.08 -13.27 -5.51
C TYR A 123 8.54 -13.09 -5.09
N ILE A 124 8.84 -13.12 -3.80
CA ILE A 124 10.21 -13.01 -3.27
C ILE A 124 11.07 -14.18 -3.73
N GLN A 125 10.53 -15.41 -3.68
CA GLN A 125 11.25 -16.59 -4.16
C GLN A 125 11.55 -16.49 -5.67
N GLY A 126 10.65 -15.92 -6.45
CA GLY A 126 10.86 -15.62 -7.86
C GLY A 126 12.06 -14.68 -8.09
N ILE A 127 12.18 -13.63 -7.29
CA ILE A 127 13.33 -12.69 -7.36
C ILE A 127 14.64 -13.40 -7.01
N ILE A 128 14.65 -14.23 -5.93
CA ILE A 128 15.83 -14.97 -5.51
C ILE A 128 16.26 -15.94 -6.62
N ASN A 129 15.33 -16.72 -7.17
CA ASN A 129 15.61 -17.66 -8.24
C ASN A 129 16.16 -16.96 -9.50
N ASN A 130 15.58 -15.83 -9.88
CA ASN A 130 16.08 -15.02 -10.99
C ASN A 130 17.49 -14.49 -10.73
N ALA A 131 17.78 -13.99 -9.52
CA ALA A 131 19.12 -13.54 -9.15
C ALA A 131 20.15 -14.70 -9.21
N GLN A 132 19.77 -15.89 -8.74
CA GLN A 132 20.61 -17.08 -8.84
C GLN A 132 20.86 -17.50 -10.29
N GLN A 133 19.85 -17.48 -11.13
CA GLN A 133 20.00 -17.78 -12.56
C GLN A 133 20.90 -16.80 -13.27
N MET A 134 20.74 -15.49 -12.99
CA MET A 134 21.57 -14.44 -13.60
C MET A 134 23.06 -14.61 -13.31
N GLN A 135 23.45 -15.17 -12.17
CA GLN A 135 24.85 -15.45 -11.84
C GLN A 135 25.50 -16.45 -12.80
N ASN A 136 24.71 -17.28 -13.45
CA ASN A 136 25.17 -18.31 -14.38
C ASN A 136 25.30 -17.81 -15.83
N PHE A 137 24.78 -16.63 -16.15
CA PHE A 137 24.93 -16.07 -17.48
C PHE A 137 26.35 -15.48 -17.67
N ALA A 138 26.96 -15.76 -18.81
CA ALA A 138 28.33 -15.33 -19.12
C ALA A 138 28.57 -13.82 -18.95
N VAL A 139 27.54 -12.99 -19.25
CA VAL A 139 27.60 -11.52 -19.11
C VAL A 139 27.73 -11.07 -17.65
N PHE A 140 27.22 -11.87 -16.69
CA PHE A 140 27.21 -11.54 -15.26
C PHE A 140 28.13 -12.43 -14.43
N SER A 141 28.87 -13.37 -15.06
CA SER A 141 29.70 -14.36 -14.35
C SER A 141 31.04 -13.81 -13.82
N ASP A 142 31.44 -12.62 -14.26
CA ASP A 142 32.64 -11.95 -13.72
C ASP A 142 32.41 -11.52 -12.27
N LYS A 143 32.96 -12.29 -11.34
CA LYS A 143 32.83 -12.11 -9.88
C LYS A 143 33.40 -10.77 -9.38
N GLY A 144 34.27 -10.10 -10.14
CA GLY A 144 34.80 -8.80 -9.83
C GLY A 144 33.91 -7.64 -10.31
N SER A 145 32.90 -7.91 -11.12
CA SER A 145 32.04 -6.88 -11.68
C SER A 145 31.03 -6.33 -10.69
N PHE A 146 30.67 -5.04 -10.87
CA PHE A 146 29.60 -4.39 -10.13
C PHE A 146 28.25 -5.11 -10.33
N SER A 147 27.99 -5.62 -11.53
CA SER A 147 26.75 -6.34 -11.85
C SER A 147 26.63 -7.63 -11.03
N TYR A 148 27.71 -8.43 -10.93
CA TYR A 148 27.73 -9.62 -10.11
C TYR A 148 27.51 -9.29 -8.62
N ALA A 149 28.16 -8.27 -8.11
CA ALA A 149 28.00 -7.82 -6.72
C ALA A 149 26.56 -7.41 -6.42
N ASN A 150 25.89 -6.70 -7.34
CA ASN A 150 24.48 -6.32 -7.20
C ASN A 150 23.55 -7.53 -7.22
N ILE A 151 23.76 -8.49 -8.12
CA ILE A 151 22.97 -9.73 -8.18
C ILE A 151 23.09 -10.52 -6.87
N LYS A 152 24.30 -10.64 -6.34
CA LYS A 152 24.57 -11.29 -5.05
C LYS A 152 23.91 -10.56 -3.90
N LYS A 153 23.97 -9.24 -3.89
CA LYS A 153 23.30 -8.41 -2.89
C LYS A 153 21.78 -8.60 -2.96
N THR A 154 21.20 -8.60 -4.15
CA THR A 154 19.76 -8.85 -4.36
C THR A 154 19.36 -10.20 -3.77
N GLU A 155 20.06 -11.29 -4.13
CA GLU A 155 19.82 -12.62 -3.57
C GLU A 155 19.84 -12.61 -2.04
N HIS A 156 20.89 -12.00 -1.44
CA HIS A 156 21.06 -11.93 0.00
C HIS A 156 19.96 -11.10 0.68
N ASP A 157 19.66 -9.90 0.16
CA ASP A 157 18.68 -8.99 0.77
C ASP A 157 17.27 -9.57 0.74
N TYR A 158 16.87 -10.19 -0.39
CA TYR A 158 15.56 -10.83 -0.52
C TYR A 158 15.45 -12.13 0.26
N SER A 159 16.52 -12.90 0.42
CA SER A 159 16.52 -14.11 1.28
C SER A 159 16.22 -13.79 2.75
N ARG A 160 16.57 -12.60 3.22
CA ARG A 160 16.29 -12.17 4.60
C ARG A 160 14.82 -11.87 4.87
N VAL A 161 14.06 -11.59 3.83
CA VAL A 161 12.62 -11.21 3.93
C VAL A 161 11.71 -12.30 3.34
N ALA A 162 12.26 -13.39 2.83
CA ALA A 162 11.49 -14.46 2.18
C ALA A 162 10.49 -15.15 3.10
N ASP A 163 10.83 -15.27 4.38
CA ASP A 163 10.02 -15.95 5.39
C ASP A 163 9.10 -14.99 6.18
N LEU A 164 9.01 -13.72 5.77
CA LEU A 164 8.10 -12.79 6.42
C LEU A 164 6.65 -13.11 6.06
N GLU A 165 5.84 -13.30 7.09
CA GLU A 165 4.39 -13.41 6.96
C GLU A 165 3.79 -12.00 6.90
N LEU A 166 3.10 -11.70 5.80
CA LEU A 166 2.37 -10.45 5.65
C LEU A 166 0.90 -10.66 5.99
N GLY A 167 0.36 -9.76 6.81
CA GLY A 167 -1.06 -9.71 7.13
C GLY A 167 -1.78 -8.54 6.44
N ILE A 168 -3.08 -8.52 6.61
CA ILE A 168 -3.91 -7.37 6.22
C ILE A 168 -3.73 -6.29 7.28
N THR A 169 -3.38 -5.08 6.85
CA THR A 169 -3.12 -3.94 7.74
C THR A 169 -3.77 -2.67 7.22
N ASN A 170 -4.02 -1.72 8.11
CA ASN A 170 -4.49 -0.39 7.72
C ASN A 170 -3.29 0.50 7.33
N ASN A 171 -2.79 0.33 6.10
CA ASN A 171 -1.61 1.00 5.58
C ASN A 171 -1.92 2.18 4.64
N ARG A 172 -3.20 2.58 4.50
CA ARG A 172 -3.63 3.63 3.56
C ARG A 172 -2.81 4.92 3.67
N ALA A 173 -2.54 5.38 4.90
CA ALA A 173 -1.74 6.60 5.09
C ALA A 173 -0.32 6.45 4.54
N VAL A 174 0.26 5.24 4.62
CA VAL A 174 1.59 4.94 4.07
C VAL A 174 1.55 4.90 2.55
N GLU A 175 0.52 4.30 1.96
CA GLU A 175 0.33 4.24 0.50
C GLU A 175 0.16 5.64 -0.09
N GLU A 176 -0.70 6.46 0.49
CA GLU A 176 -0.91 7.85 0.06
C GLU A 176 0.36 8.68 0.23
N PHE A 177 1.09 8.52 1.34
CA PHE A 177 2.38 9.19 1.54
C PHE A 177 3.41 8.75 0.49
N THR A 178 3.49 7.47 0.18
CA THR A 178 4.43 6.93 -0.81
C THR A 178 4.11 7.46 -2.21
N ALA A 179 2.84 7.52 -2.58
CA ALA A 179 2.42 8.11 -3.86
C ALA A 179 2.79 9.59 -3.99
N TYR A 180 2.76 10.32 -2.87
CA TYR A 180 3.09 11.75 -2.81
C TYR A 180 4.60 12.04 -2.72
N TYR A 181 5.40 11.07 -2.32
CA TYR A 181 6.83 11.19 -2.02
C TYR A 181 7.64 11.81 -3.17
N TYR A 182 7.37 11.45 -4.41
CA TYR A 182 8.04 12.03 -5.58
C TYR A 182 7.78 13.53 -5.74
N THR A 183 6.57 13.98 -5.46
CA THR A 183 6.20 15.41 -5.53
C THR A 183 6.95 16.21 -4.46
N PHE A 184 7.14 15.63 -3.28
CA PHE A 184 7.92 16.23 -2.21
C PHE A 184 9.38 16.43 -2.61
N TYR A 185 10.02 15.46 -3.25
CA TYR A 185 11.40 15.59 -3.71
C TYR A 185 11.58 16.65 -4.79
N ILE A 186 10.68 16.75 -5.74
CA ILE A 186 10.70 17.79 -6.78
C ILE A 186 10.61 19.17 -6.12
N SER A 187 9.73 19.34 -5.15
CA SER A 187 9.57 20.60 -4.41
C SER A 187 10.80 20.93 -3.57
N ALA A 188 11.39 19.95 -2.90
CA ALA A 188 12.62 20.14 -2.13
C ALA A 188 13.80 20.50 -3.04
N ALA A 189 13.94 19.86 -4.21
CA ALA A 189 14.95 20.20 -5.20
C ALA A 189 14.78 21.65 -5.71
N ALA A 190 13.56 22.08 -6.01
CA ALA A 190 13.26 23.45 -6.46
C ALA A 190 13.60 24.54 -5.43
N VAL A 191 13.69 24.19 -4.14
CA VAL A 191 14.11 25.12 -3.06
C VAL A 191 15.63 25.17 -2.92
N LEU A 192 16.34 24.11 -3.30
CA LEU A 192 17.80 24.00 -3.14
C LEU A 192 18.58 24.55 -4.34
N PHE A 193 17.95 24.70 -5.50
CA PHE A 193 18.51 25.28 -6.74
C PHE A 193 17.85 26.63 -7.06
#